data_2fe25131ff141bfe48ebce39557a7e05
#
_entry.id   2fe25131ff141bfe48ebce39557a7e05
#
_cell.length_a   1.000
_cell.length_b   1.000
_cell.length_c   1.000
_cell.angle_alpha   90.00
_cell.angle_beta   90.00
_cell.angle_gamma   90.00
#
_symmetry.space_group_name_H-M   'P 1'
#
loop_
_entity.id
_entity.type
_entity.pdbx_description
1 polymer ?
#
loop_
_entity_poly.entity_id
_entity_poly.type
_entity_poly.pdbx_seq_one_letter_code
_entity_poly.pdbx_strand_id
1 'polypeptide(L)'
;GARFRGLKRQLVGVMQGGEPVKQQNTHMQLHPALRTEEDGLTLNLKPFFYDKVDGGSPRHKMWSRQEPGTPIGHASGEPYLEIIAAPAVVSSDTTLTISWNRMATWEEKEVFIDFCIKHDGDSEYRPAVQQARITLPIRLTEGKEQHINFAPLADVKKGVKSIPLAASSDSGLKVGFYAESGPVRVEGDRLVFEKMPPKAKYPVEVSVVAWQYGRTGENPVKTAEPVRRTFLIYE
;
A
#
# COMPACT_ATOMS: atom_id res chain seq x y z
N GLY A 1 1.35 15.22 2.31
CA GLY A 1 2.24 14.27 1.63
C GLY A 1 2.50 13.02 2.47
N ALA A 2 2.94 11.97 1.80
CA ALA A 2 3.30 10.72 2.45
C ALA A 2 4.45 10.92 3.45
N ARG A 3 4.34 10.32 4.63
CA ARG A 3 5.36 10.37 5.67
C ARG A 3 5.81 8.95 6.02
N PHE A 4 7.12 8.72 5.92
CA PHE A 4 7.72 7.48 6.37
C PHE A 4 8.01 7.52 7.87
N ARG A 5 7.75 6.40 8.56
CA ARG A 5 8.12 6.20 9.95
C ARG A 5 8.59 4.77 10.17
N GLY A 6 9.85 4.61 10.54
CA GLY A 6 10.37 3.34 11.03
C GLY A 6 9.71 2.96 12.36
N LEU A 7 9.19 1.75 12.45
CA LEU A 7 8.64 1.24 13.69
C LEU A 7 9.77 0.83 14.65
N LYS A 8 9.61 1.14 15.93
CA LYS A 8 10.65 0.95 16.96
C LYS A 8 10.99 -0.50 17.28
N ARG A 9 10.20 -1.46 16.83
CA ARG A 9 10.41 -2.88 17.15
C ARG A 9 11.27 -3.54 16.10
N GLN A 10 12.45 -3.91 16.54
CA GLN A 10 13.33 -4.81 15.86
C GLN A 10 12.72 -6.21 15.87
N LEU A 11 12.41 -6.76 14.70
CA LEU A 11 12.23 -8.20 14.59
C LEU A 11 13.63 -8.80 14.55
N VAL A 12 14.04 -9.37 15.65
CA VAL A 12 15.27 -10.15 15.72
C VAL A 12 15.15 -11.30 14.70
N GLY A 13 16.11 -11.41 13.80
CA GLY A 13 16.13 -12.49 12.81
C GLY A 13 15.90 -13.84 13.49
N VAL A 14 14.99 -14.62 12.92
CA VAL A 14 14.64 -15.95 13.42
C VAL A 14 15.91 -16.81 13.45
N MET A 15 16.23 -17.39 14.60
CA MET A 15 17.28 -18.38 14.76
C MET A 15 16.93 -19.60 13.90
N GLN A 16 17.55 -19.73 12.76
CA GLN A 16 17.59 -21.02 12.08
C GLN A 16 18.68 -21.87 12.73
N GLY A 17 18.37 -23.11 13.10
CA GLY A 17 19.30 -24.02 13.74
C GLY A 17 20.57 -24.21 12.91
N GLY A 18 21.71 -24.00 13.52
CA GLY A 18 23.04 -24.07 12.93
C GLY A 18 23.95 -22.98 13.49
N GLU A 19 25.24 -23.06 13.22
CA GLU A 19 26.27 -22.11 13.65
C GLU A 19 25.90 -20.67 13.26
N PRO A 20 26.26 -19.67 14.09
CA PRO A 20 25.78 -18.31 13.94
C PRO A 20 26.36 -17.65 12.69
N VAL A 21 25.55 -17.53 11.67
CA VAL A 21 25.74 -16.58 10.58
C VAL A 21 25.72 -15.16 11.17
N LYS A 22 26.49 -14.24 10.64
CA LYS A 22 26.49 -12.85 11.08
C LYS A 22 25.09 -12.27 11.03
N GLN A 23 24.65 -11.67 12.11
CA GLN A 23 23.34 -11.04 12.16
C GLN A 23 23.41 -9.67 11.48
N GLN A 24 22.55 -9.43 10.50
CA GLN A 24 22.38 -8.10 9.94
C GLN A 24 21.69 -7.20 10.96
N ASN A 25 22.19 -5.99 11.09
CA ASN A 25 21.61 -5.02 12.01
C ASN A 25 20.48 -4.26 11.34
N THR A 26 19.28 -4.83 11.35
CA THR A 26 18.16 -4.41 10.53
C THR A 26 17.50 -3.10 10.96
N HIS A 27 17.61 -2.75 12.24
CA HIS A 27 16.85 -1.63 12.79
C HIS A 27 17.20 -0.26 12.21
N MET A 28 18.47 -0.04 11.87
CA MET A 28 18.95 1.24 11.34
C MET A 28 19.72 1.09 10.03
N GLN A 29 19.99 -0.13 9.61
CA GLN A 29 20.78 -0.41 8.42
C GLN A 29 19.93 -0.59 7.18
N LEU A 30 18.74 -1.17 7.31
CA LEU A 30 17.82 -1.43 6.21
C LEU A 30 16.77 -0.31 6.14
N HIS A 31 16.79 0.47 5.09
CA HIS A 31 15.94 1.66 4.92
C HIS A 31 15.28 1.74 3.56
N PRO A 32 14.13 2.43 3.43
CA PRO A 32 13.58 2.84 2.16
C PRO A 32 13.97 4.28 1.81
N ALA A 33 14.10 4.55 0.52
CA ALA A 33 14.12 5.91 -0.02
C ALA A 33 12.75 6.24 -0.60
N LEU A 34 11.84 6.82 0.20
CA LEU A 34 10.48 7.11 -0.21
C LEU A 34 10.41 8.26 -1.23
N ARG A 35 9.83 7.97 -2.39
CA ARG A 35 9.45 8.93 -3.41
C ARG A 35 8.01 8.65 -3.87
N THR A 36 7.20 9.69 -3.99
CA THR A 36 5.86 9.60 -4.63
C THR A 36 6.02 9.91 -6.11
N GLU A 37 5.50 9.06 -6.97
CA GLU A 37 5.51 9.26 -8.42
C GLU A 37 4.44 10.26 -8.86
N GLU A 38 4.52 10.70 -10.12
CA GLU A 38 3.65 11.75 -10.67
C GLU A 38 2.17 11.36 -10.75
N ASP A 39 1.87 10.06 -10.78
CA ASP A 39 0.48 9.55 -10.77
C ASP A 39 -0.23 9.79 -9.43
N GLY A 40 0.51 10.20 -8.39
CA GLY A 40 0.02 10.41 -7.04
C GLY A 40 -0.35 9.12 -6.28
N LEU A 41 -0.26 7.97 -6.93
CA LEU A 41 -0.67 6.67 -6.39
C LEU A 41 0.51 5.74 -6.14
N THR A 42 1.58 5.86 -6.91
CA THR A 42 2.76 5.00 -6.81
C THR A 42 3.77 5.58 -5.83
N LEU A 43 4.10 4.78 -4.83
CA LEU A 43 5.11 5.07 -3.82
C LEU A 43 6.34 4.21 -4.11
N ASN A 44 7.39 4.84 -4.62
CA ASN A 44 8.68 4.18 -4.83
C ASN A 44 9.47 4.24 -3.53
N LEU A 45 9.77 3.08 -2.97
CA LEU A 45 10.44 2.95 -1.68
C LEU A 45 11.91 2.59 -1.81
N LYS A 46 12.32 2.03 -2.96
CA LYS A 46 13.69 1.62 -3.26
C LYS A 46 14.49 1.26 -1.99
N PRO A 47 14.20 0.12 -1.35
CA PRO A 47 14.86 -0.29 -0.12
C PRO A 47 16.37 -0.52 -0.35
N PHE A 48 17.18 -0.23 0.65
CA PHE A 48 18.63 -0.38 0.57
C PHE A 48 19.25 -0.61 1.95
N PHE A 49 20.46 -1.15 1.99
CA PHE A 49 21.30 -1.20 3.19
C PHE A 49 22.27 -0.04 3.25
N TYR A 50 22.52 0.48 4.44
CA TYR A 50 23.66 1.33 4.68
C TYR A 50 24.94 0.51 4.79
N ASP A 51 25.98 0.88 4.07
CA ASP A 51 27.32 0.28 4.14
C ASP A 51 28.16 0.80 5.31
N LYS A 52 27.72 1.88 5.93
CA LYS A 52 28.40 2.55 7.04
C LYS A 52 27.41 2.95 8.10
N VAL A 53 27.88 3.06 9.34
CA VAL A 53 27.10 3.61 10.45
C VAL A 53 26.66 5.02 10.10
N ASP A 54 25.34 5.25 10.03
CA ASP A 54 24.78 6.56 9.75
C ASP A 54 24.99 7.52 10.93
N GLY A 55 25.65 8.64 10.66
CA GLY A 55 25.90 9.71 11.65
C GLY A 55 24.74 10.68 11.84
N GLY A 56 23.76 10.66 10.93
CA GLY A 56 22.60 11.57 10.96
C GLY A 56 21.59 11.23 12.05
N SER A 57 21.63 10.03 12.61
CA SER A 57 20.72 9.61 13.68
C SER A 57 21.42 9.60 15.05
N PRO A 58 20.89 10.28 16.07
CA PRO A 58 21.43 10.20 17.43
C PRO A 58 21.34 8.80 18.04
N ARG A 59 20.72 7.85 17.32
CA ARG A 59 20.53 6.47 17.75
C ARG A 59 21.60 5.50 17.21
N HIS A 60 22.52 5.96 16.37
CA HIS A 60 23.54 5.06 15.79
C HIS A 60 24.34 4.32 16.88
N LYS A 61 24.68 4.97 17.99
CA LYS A 61 25.36 4.33 19.13
C LYS A 61 24.53 3.25 19.83
N MET A 62 23.21 3.33 19.75
CA MET A 62 22.32 2.35 20.40
C MET A 62 22.25 1.03 19.65
N TRP A 63 22.39 1.04 18.34
CA TRP A 63 22.23 -0.16 17.54
C TRP A 63 23.55 -0.75 17.04
N SER A 64 24.52 0.07 16.67
CA SER A 64 25.83 -0.39 16.17
C SER A 64 26.90 -0.47 17.26
N ARG A 65 26.79 0.36 18.29
CA ARG A 65 27.83 0.61 19.30
C ARG A 65 29.16 1.07 18.70
N GLN A 66 29.10 1.63 17.49
CA GLN A 66 30.25 2.07 16.71
C GLN A 66 30.12 3.54 16.37
N GLU A 67 31.22 4.17 16.00
CA GLU A 67 31.22 5.57 15.61
C GLU A 67 30.67 5.75 14.17
N PRO A 68 30.06 6.92 13.89
CA PRO A 68 29.59 7.27 12.54
C PRO A 68 30.68 7.07 11.49
N GLY A 69 30.30 6.56 10.33
CA GLY A 69 31.21 6.28 9.23
C GLY A 69 31.93 4.93 9.32
N THR A 70 31.81 4.20 10.43
CA THR A 70 32.39 2.85 10.53
C THR A 70 31.73 1.92 9.51
N PRO A 71 32.50 1.20 8.68
CA PRO A 71 31.96 0.24 7.74
C PRO A 71 31.18 -0.87 8.44
N ILE A 72 30.03 -1.23 7.86
CA ILE A 72 29.19 -2.35 8.31
C ILE A 72 28.85 -3.22 7.11
N GLY A 73 28.88 -4.54 7.30
CA GLY A 73 28.54 -5.46 6.24
C GLY A 73 27.05 -5.80 6.24
N HIS A 74 26.58 -6.28 5.11
CA HIS A 74 25.26 -6.85 4.90
C HIS A 74 25.31 -7.95 3.84
N ALA A 75 24.23 -8.70 3.70
CA ALA A 75 24.10 -9.71 2.66
C ALA A 75 24.14 -9.09 1.26
N SER A 76 24.54 -9.89 0.30
CA SER A 76 24.45 -9.55 -1.13
C SER A 76 23.02 -9.66 -1.63
N GLY A 77 22.67 -8.88 -2.66
CA GLY A 77 21.35 -8.84 -3.27
C GLY A 77 20.49 -7.67 -2.77
N GLU A 78 19.34 -7.52 -3.38
CA GLU A 78 18.45 -6.38 -3.14
C GLU A 78 17.35 -6.75 -2.13
N PRO A 79 17.05 -5.84 -1.20
CA PRO A 79 15.87 -5.99 -0.35
C PRO A 79 14.58 -5.81 -1.14
N TYR A 80 13.49 -6.37 -0.63
CA TYR A 80 12.16 -6.30 -1.23
C TYR A 80 11.07 -5.92 -0.21
N LEU A 81 9.89 -5.58 -0.72
CA LEU A 81 8.75 -5.09 0.07
C LEU A 81 7.70 -6.17 0.27
N GLU A 82 7.10 -6.19 1.45
CA GLU A 82 5.92 -7.00 1.77
C GLU A 82 4.93 -6.17 2.59
N ILE A 83 3.66 -6.13 2.17
CA ILE A 83 2.61 -5.42 2.91
C ILE A 83 2.15 -6.27 4.10
N ILE A 84 2.02 -5.63 5.26
CA ILE A 84 1.40 -6.21 6.45
C ILE A 84 -0.08 -5.85 6.47
N ALA A 85 -0.40 -4.56 6.34
CA ALA A 85 -1.77 -4.05 6.30
C ALA A 85 -1.79 -2.68 5.63
N ALA A 86 -2.63 -2.51 4.60
CA ALA A 86 -2.66 -1.26 3.87
C ALA A 86 -3.86 -1.13 2.93
N PRO A 87 -4.26 0.09 2.57
CA PRO A 87 -4.99 0.38 1.35
C PRO A 87 -3.98 0.54 0.18
N ALA A 88 -3.15 -0.45 -0.03
CA ALA A 88 -2.12 -0.47 -1.07
C ALA A 88 -1.78 -1.91 -1.47
N VAL A 89 -1.18 -2.07 -2.63
CA VAL A 89 -0.67 -3.33 -3.15
C VAL A 89 0.81 -3.20 -3.51
N VAL A 90 1.55 -4.29 -3.38
CA VAL A 90 2.93 -4.38 -3.91
C VAL A 90 2.84 -4.46 -5.42
N SER A 91 3.38 -3.47 -6.11
CA SER A 91 3.41 -3.42 -7.58
C SER A 91 4.77 -3.84 -8.17
N SER A 92 5.82 -3.81 -7.35
CA SER A 92 7.14 -4.40 -7.63
C SER A 92 7.92 -4.54 -6.32
N ASP A 93 9.12 -5.13 -6.37
CA ASP A 93 10.00 -5.27 -5.19
C ASP A 93 10.33 -3.94 -4.51
N THR A 94 10.18 -2.84 -5.23
CA THR A 94 10.53 -1.50 -4.76
C THR A 94 9.34 -0.53 -4.69
N THR A 95 8.15 -0.92 -5.14
CA THR A 95 7.01 -0.01 -5.26
C THR A 95 5.73 -0.53 -4.63
N LEU A 96 5.00 0.37 -4.00
CA LEU A 96 3.64 0.18 -3.53
C LEU A 96 2.70 1.08 -4.34
N THR A 97 1.54 0.57 -4.71
CA THR A 97 0.48 1.39 -5.33
C THR A 97 -0.70 1.51 -4.37
N ILE A 98 -1.12 2.73 -4.09
CA ILE A 98 -2.31 3.01 -3.29
C ILE A 98 -3.52 2.36 -3.96
N SER A 99 -4.27 1.58 -3.21
CA SER A 99 -5.47 0.88 -3.68
C SER A 99 -6.49 0.88 -2.56
N TRP A 100 -7.40 1.86 -2.60
CA TRP A 100 -8.44 1.96 -1.60
C TRP A 100 -9.35 0.74 -1.65
N ASN A 101 -9.84 0.34 -0.49
CA ASN A 101 -10.75 -0.80 -0.31
C ASN A 101 -11.79 -0.46 0.76
N ARG A 102 -12.71 -1.38 1.04
CA ARG A 102 -13.80 -1.20 2.00
C ARG A 102 -13.38 -0.86 3.44
N MET A 103 -12.09 -1.03 3.77
CA MET A 103 -11.53 -0.64 5.06
C MET A 103 -11.13 0.84 5.10
N ALA A 104 -11.19 1.54 3.98
CA ALA A 104 -10.93 2.96 3.92
C ALA A 104 -12.14 3.73 4.46
N THR A 105 -11.95 4.33 5.63
CA THR A 105 -12.95 5.22 6.23
C THR A 105 -12.65 6.64 5.80
N TRP A 106 -13.35 7.13 4.78
CA TRP A 106 -13.16 8.49 4.22
C TRP A 106 -13.39 9.64 5.22
N GLU A 107 -13.85 9.32 6.40
CA GLU A 107 -14.08 10.22 7.52
C GLU A 107 -12.83 10.44 8.40
N GLU A 108 -11.87 9.53 8.31
CA GLU A 108 -10.61 9.64 9.03
C GLU A 108 -9.70 10.71 8.40
N LYS A 109 -8.74 11.20 9.17
CA LYS A 109 -7.76 12.19 8.68
C LYS A 109 -6.59 11.55 7.96
N GLU A 110 -6.19 10.40 8.44
CA GLU A 110 -4.98 9.70 7.99
C GLU A 110 -5.24 8.20 7.89
N VAL A 111 -4.52 7.58 6.98
CA VAL A 111 -4.47 6.12 6.83
C VAL A 111 -3.03 5.65 6.88
N PHE A 112 -2.83 4.42 7.30
CA PHE A 112 -1.52 3.82 7.47
C PHE A 112 -1.28 2.72 6.46
N ILE A 113 -0.07 2.71 5.88
CA ILE A 113 0.48 1.60 5.13
C ILE A 113 1.55 0.97 6.01
N ASP A 114 1.26 -0.17 6.60
CA ASP A 114 2.20 -0.96 7.36
C ASP A 114 2.83 -2.02 6.46
N PHE A 115 4.13 -2.02 6.37
CA PHE A 115 4.89 -2.91 5.50
C PHE A 115 6.20 -3.37 6.13
N CYS A 116 6.78 -4.41 5.57
CA CYS A 116 8.14 -4.85 5.86
C CYS A 116 9.04 -4.59 4.67
N ILE A 117 10.28 -4.22 4.96
CA ILE A 117 11.40 -4.37 4.05
C ILE A 117 12.10 -5.65 4.47
N LYS A 118 12.34 -6.57 3.52
CA LYS A 118 12.88 -7.89 3.78
C LYS A 118 14.11 -8.15 2.92
N HIS A 119 14.97 -9.00 3.43
CA HIS A 119 16.08 -9.58 2.70
C HIS A 119 16.31 -11.01 3.22
N ASP A 120 16.46 -11.96 2.33
CA ASP A 120 16.53 -13.38 2.71
C ASP A 120 17.87 -13.80 3.33
N GLY A 121 18.85 -12.89 3.30
CA GLY A 121 20.20 -13.20 3.75
C GLY A 121 21.01 -13.94 2.69
N ASP A 122 22.18 -14.42 3.07
CA ASP A 122 23.06 -15.23 2.24
C ASP A 122 23.88 -16.22 3.12
N SER A 123 24.98 -16.72 2.61
CA SER A 123 25.84 -17.65 3.36
C SER A 123 26.55 -17.01 4.57
N GLU A 124 26.67 -15.68 4.61
CA GLU A 124 27.33 -14.95 5.69
C GLU A 124 26.36 -14.26 6.63
N TYR A 125 25.20 -13.80 6.11
CA TYR A 125 24.26 -12.98 6.83
C TYR A 125 22.89 -13.63 6.92
N ARG A 126 22.26 -13.52 8.09
CA ARG A 126 20.90 -13.97 8.32
C ARG A 126 19.89 -13.11 7.58
N PRO A 127 18.66 -13.64 7.35
CA PRO A 127 17.55 -12.84 6.88
C PRO A 127 17.35 -11.59 7.72
N ALA A 128 16.97 -10.51 7.07
CA ALA A 128 16.67 -9.23 7.68
C ALA A 128 15.22 -8.82 7.42
N VAL A 129 14.54 -8.28 8.44
CA VAL A 129 13.20 -7.74 8.34
C VAL A 129 13.12 -6.42 9.09
N GLN A 130 12.74 -5.37 8.40
CA GLN A 130 12.48 -4.06 8.98
C GLN A 130 11.02 -3.68 8.77
N GLN A 131 10.28 -3.54 9.85
CA GLN A 131 8.92 -2.98 9.80
C GLN A 131 8.97 -1.47 9.64
N ALA A 132 8.06 -0.97 8.85
CA ALA A 132 7.92 0.45 8.61
C ALA A 132 6.46 0.83 8.38
N ARG A 133 6.18 2.12 8.52
CA ARG A 133 4.85 2.69 8.29
C ARG A 133 4.95 3.94 7.44
N ILE A 134 4.10 4.04 6.46
CA ILE A 134 3.80 5.30 5.76
C ILE A 134 2.46 5.80 6.28
N THR A 135 2.41 7.06 6.64
CA THR A 135 1.18 7.76 6.97
C THR A 135 0.78 8.62 5.78
N LEU A 136 -0.43 8.42 5.29
CA LEU A 136 -1.02 9.21 4.22
C LEU A 136 -2.23 9.99 4.75
N PRO A 137 -2.43 11.25 4.34
CA PRO A 137 -3.73 11.88 4.52
C PRO A 137 -4.76 11.10 3.68
N ILE A 138 -5.94 10.85 4.20
CA ILE A 138 -7.02 10.21 3.42
C ILE A 138 -7.44 11.11 2.26
N ARG A 139 -7.41 12.43 2.48
CA ARG A 139 -7.77 13.42 1.46
C ARG A 139 -6.63 14.41 1.25
N LEU A 140 -6.26 14.61 0.02
CA LEU A 140 -5.42 15.74 -0.40
C LEU A 140 -6.33 16.96 -0.52
N THR A 141 -5.98 18.03 0.16
CA THR A 141 -6.80 19.25 0.25
C THR A 141 -6.24 20.41 -0.56
N GLU A 142 -5.06 20.25 -1.14
CA GLU A 142 -4.38 21.27 -1.94
C GLU A 142 -4.49 20.97 -3.44
N GLY A 143 -4.56 22.03 -4.23
CA GLY A 143 -4.57 21.95 -5.69
C GLY A 143 -5.95 22.11 -6.31
N LYS A 144 -6.04 21.72 -7.59
CA LYS A 144 -7.27 21.81 -8.38
C LYS A 144 -8.31 20.81 -7.87
N GLU A 145 -9.56 21.24 -7.77
CA GLU A 145 -10.68 20.33 -7.51
C GLU A 145 -10.91 19.39 -8.69
N GLN A 146 -11.46 18.21 -8.38
CA GLN A 146 -11.85 17.24 -9.38
C GLN A 146 -13.13 16.53 -8.98
N HIS A 147 -13.85 16.02 -9.99
CA HIS A 147 -15.12 15.31 -9.82
C HIS A 147 -15.06 13.99 -10.58
N ILE A 148 -15.69 12.98 -9.99
CA ILE A 148 -15.82 11.66 -10.60
C ILE A 148 -17.17 11.56 -11.29
N ASN A 149 -17.17 11.21 -12.57
CA ASN A 149 -18.36 10.80 -13.30
C ASN A 149 -18.40 9.27 -13.33
N PHE A 150 -19.33 8.70 -12.58
CA PHE A 150 -19.58 7.26 -12.52
C PHE A 150 -21.07 7.03 -12.73
N ALA A 151 -21.46 6.44 -13.87
CA ALA A 151 -22.85 6.20 -14.20
C ALA A 151 -23.51 5.19 -13.24
N PRO A 152 -24.84 5.23 -13.04
CA PRO A 152 -25.55 4.18 -12.32
C PRO A 152 -25.28 2.81 -12.92
N LEU A 153 -25.19 1.79 -12.07
CA LEU A 153 -25.06 0.40 -12.48
C LEU A 153 -26.44 -0.22 -12.62
N ALA A 154 -26.66 -0.99 -13.68
CA ALA A 154 -27.93 -1.69 -13.86
C ALA A 154 -28.02 -2.91 -12.94
N ASP A 155 -29.23 -3.21 -12.50
CA ASP A 155 -29.54 -4.46 -11.82
C ASP A 155 -29.24 -5.67 -12.70
N VAL A 156 -28.87 -6.77 -12.07
CA VAL A 156 -28.48 -7.98 -12.78
C VAL A 156 -29.25 -9.21 -12.27
N LYS A 157 -29.26 -10.26 -13.08
CA LYS A 157 -29.73 -11.59 -12.65
C LYS A 157 -28.59 -12.43 -12.11
N LYS A 158 -28.91 -13.34 -11.21
CA LYS A 158 -28.02 -14.41 -10.75
C LYS A 158 -27.39 -15.14 -11.93
N GLY A 159 -26.11 -15.42 -11.81
CA GLY A 159 -25.34 -16.13 -12.84
C GLY A 159 -24.52 -15.23 -13.76
N VAL A 160 -24.70 -13.92 -13.72
CA VAL A 160 -23.78 -12.97 -14.34
C VAL A 160 -22.38 -13.17 -13.73
N LYS A 161 -21.35 -13.27 -14.57
CA LYS A 161 -19.97 -13.52 -14.13
C LYS A 161 -19.21 -12.25 -13.81
N SER A 162 -19.37 -11.23 -14.65
CA SER A 162 -18.76 -9.91 -14.43
C SER A 162 -19.46 -8.83 -15.23
N ILE A 163 -19.33 -7.58 -14.78
CA ILE A 163 -19.75 -6.38 -15.51
C ILE A 163 -18.57 -5.39 -15.59
N PRO A 164 -18.48 -4.59 -16.65
CA PRO A 164 -17.46 -3.53 -16.72
C PRO A 164 -17.79 -2.42 -15.73
N LEU A 165 -16.75 -1.81 -15.17
CA LEU A 165 -16.81 -0.58 -14.40
C LEU A 165 -16.17 0.54 -15.23
N ALA A 166 -16.90 1.60 -15.47
CA ALA A 166 -16.41 2.75 -16.24
C ALA A 166 -16.72 4.03 -15.48
N ALA A 167 -15.68 4.76 -15.13
CA ALA A 167 -15.77 6.08 -14.54
C ALA A 167 -14.62 6.95 -15.06
N SER A 168 -14.81 8.25 -15.02
CA SER A 168 -13.77 9.23 -15.38
C SER A 168 -13.70 10.34 -14.34
N SER A 169 -12.54 11.00 -14.26
CA SER A 169 -12.38 12.24 -13.54
C SER A 169 -12.15 13.39 -14.53
N ASP A 170 -12.70 14.57 -14.23
CA ASP A 170 -12.47 15.78 -15.00
C ASP A 170 -11.01 16.29 -14.90
N SER A 171 -10.23 15.77 -13.97
CA SER A 171 -8.79 15.99 -13.89
C SER A 171 -7.98 15.16 -14.90
N GLY A 172 -8.58 14.15 -15.53
CA GLY A 172 -7.90 13.18 -16.38
C GLY A 172 -7.15 12.08 -15.61
N LEU A 173 -7.12 12.11 -14.27
CA LEU A 173 -6.50 11.08 -13.45
C LEU A 173 -7.35 9.80 -13.46
N LYS A 174 -6.68 8.65 -13.39
CA LYS A 174 -7.34 7.33 -13.43
C LYS A 174 -8.19 7.11 -12.19
N VAL A 175 -9.45 6.75 -12.39
CA VAL A 175 -10.39 6.40 -11.32
C VAL A 175 -10.20 4.93 -10.93
N GLY A 176 -10.13 4.67 -9.64
CA GLY A 176 -10.10 3.33 -9.07
C GLY A 176 -11.47 2.92 -8.54
N PHE A 177 -11.65 1.63 -8.27
CA PHE A 177 -12.89 1.08 -7.74
C PHE A 177 -12.62 0.13 -6.58
N TYR A 178 -13.58 0.01 -5.67
CA TYR A 178 -13.64 -1.10 -4.74
C TYR A 178 -15.09 -1.53 -4.48
N ALA A 179 -15.27 -2.81 -4.17
CA ALA A 179 -16.54 -3.33 -3.69
C ALA A 179 -16.69 -3.01 -2.20
N GLU A 180 -17.70 -2.25 -1.85
CA GLU A 180 -18.01 -1.92 -0.45
C GLU A 180 -18.85 -3.01 0.21
N SER A 181 -19.82 -3.55 -0.53
CA SER A 181 -20.69 -4.63 -0.05
C SER A 181 -21.12 -5.56 -1.19
N GLY A 182 -21.60 -6.73 -0.82
CA GLY A 182 -22.11 -7.75 -1.73
C GLY A 182 -21.11 -8.85 -2.07
N PRO A 183 -21.57 -9.92 -2.72
CA PRO A 183 -20.72 -11.06 -3.11
C PRO A 183 -20.00 -10.78 -4.43
N VAL A 184 -19.15 -9.76 -4.41
CA VAL A 184 -18.42 -9.25 -5.57
C VAL A 184 -17.03 -8.81 -5.17
N ARG A 185 -16.09 -8.80 -6.14
CA ARG A 185 -14.79 -8.17 -6.02
C ARG A 185 -14.45 -7.39 -7.27
N VAL A 186 -13.57 -6.42 -7.13
CA VAL A 186 -13.07 -5.63 -8.26
C VAL A 186 -11.77 -6.26 -8.78
N GLU A 187 -11.69 -6.45 -10.08
CA GLU A 187 -10.48 -6.86 -10.81
C GLU A 187 -10.24 -5.85 -11.94
N GLY A 188 -9.30 -4.94 -11.71
CA GLY A 188 -9.02 -3.84 -12.63
C GLY A 188 -10.24 -2.93 -12.82
N ASP A 189 -10.79 -2.91 -14.02
CA ASP A 189 -11.99 -2.17 -14.43
C ASP A 189 -13.24 -3.06 -14.52
N ARG A 190 -13.24 -4.21 -13.84
CA ARG A 190 -14.37 -5.14 -13.85
C ARG A 190 -14.83 -5.47 -12.44
N LEU A 191 -16.14 -5.58 -12.27
CA LEU A 191 -16.77 -6.15 -11.10
C LEU A 191 -17.05 -7.62 -11.36
N VAL A 192 -16.40 -8.50 -10.62
CA VAL A 192 -16.53 -9.96 -10.74
C VAL A 192 -17.45 -10.48 -9.65
N PHE A 193 -18.43 -11.26 -10.03
CA PHE A 193 -19.39 -11.85 -9.11
C PHE A 193 -18.85 -13.13 -8.50
N GLU A 194 -18.94 -13.22 -7.18
CA GLU A 194 -18.50 -14.38 -6.41
C GLU A 194 -19.67 -15.37 -6.22
N LYS A 195 -19.35 -16.52 -5.64
CA LYS A 195 -20.38 -17.51 -5.32
C LYS A 195 -21.37 -16.95 -4.30
N MET A 196 -22.64 -16.95 -4.66
CA MET A 196 -23.70 -16.52 -3.76
C MET A 196 -23.76 -17.40 -2.51
N PRO A 197 -23.92 -16.82 -1.31
CA PRO A 197 -24.13 -17.60 -0.09
C PRO A 197 -25.34 -18.53 -0.22
N PRO A 198 -25.28 -19.77 0.27
CA PRO A 198 -26.35 -20.74 0.07
C PRO A 198 -27.75 -20.33 0.62
N LYS A 199 -27.78 -19.40 1.56
CA LYS A 199 -29.01 -18.88 2.19
C LYS A 199 -29.29 -17.41 1.81
N ALA A 200 -28.70 -16.93 0.72
CA ALA A 200 -28.95 -15.56 0.27
C ALA A 200 -30.45 -15.35 -0.04
N LYS A 201 -30.99 -14.27 0.49
CA LYS A 201 -32.34 -13.82 0.15
C LYS A 201 -32.23 -12.78 -0.96
N TYR A 202 -32.96 -13.01 -2.05
CA TYR A 202 -33.02 -12.07 -3.17
C TYR A 202 -34.08 -10.99 -2.98
N PRO A 203 -33.93 -9.78 -3.51
CA PRO A 203 -32.69 -9.33 -4.20
C PRO A 203 -31.55 -9.09 -3.25
N VAL A 204 -30.31 -9.30 -3.72
CA VAL A 204 -29.08 -9.01 -2.95
C VAL A 204 -28.52 -7.68 -3.39
N GLU A 205 -28.33 -6.78 -2.44
CA GLU A 205 -27.73 -5.47 -2.69
C GLU A 205 -26.20 -5.55 -2.84
N VAL A 206 -25.68 -4.80 -3.79
CA VAL A 206 -24.26 -4.63 -4.06
C VAL A 206 -23.93 -3.14 -4.11
N SER A 207 -22.90 -2.73 -3.39
CA SER A 207 -22.39 -1.36 -3.45
C SER A 207 -20.95 -1.33 -3.96
N VAL A 208 -20.69 -0.43 -4.91
CA VAL A 208 -19.39 -0.17 -5.51
C VAL A 208 -19.06 1.31 -5.36
N VAL A 209 -17.82 1.59 -4.98
CA VAL A 209 -17.29 2.94 -4.84
C VAL A 209 -16.25 3.21 -5.90
N ALA A 210 -16.41 4.29 -6.64
CA ALA A 210 -15.40 4.88 -7.51
C ALA A 210 -14.66 5.96 -6.74
N TRP A 211 -13.34 5.97 -6.81
CA TRP A 211 -12.47 6.89 -6.07
C TRP A 211 -11.33 7.41 -6.92
N GLN A 212 -10.83 8.61 -6.58
CA GLN A 212 -9.62 9.20 -7.13
C GLN A 212 -8.91 10.02 -6.05
N TYR A 213 -7.71 9.61 -5.70
CA TYR A 213 -6.97 10.17 -4.57
C TYR A 213 -6.43 11.58 -4.82
N GLY A 214 -6.23 11.96 -6.09
CA GLY A 214 -5.51 13.19 -6.44
C GLY A 214 -4.01 12.96 -6.54
N ARG A 215 -3.26 14.05 -6.63
CA ARG A 215 -1.81 14.05 -6.68
C ARG A 215 -1.22 15.26 -5.99
N THR A 216 0.01 15.15 -5.52
CA THR A 216 0.84 16.24 -5.01
C THR A 216 1.88 16.65 -6.06
N GLY A 217 2.68 17.68 -5.80
CA GLY A 217 3.77 18.12 -6.69
C GLY A 217 3.43 19.39 -7.47
N GLU A 218 3.98 19.55 -8.67
CA GLU A 218 3.89 20.80 -9.44
C GLU A 218 2.47 21.18 -9.88
N ASN A 219 1.64 20.19 -10.16
CA ASN A 219 0.24 20.42 -10.54
C ASN A 219 -0.67 19.63 -9.59
N PRO A 220 -0.83 20.09 -8.34
CA PRO A 220 -1.56 19.34 -7.34
C PRO A 220 -3.04 19.27 -7.70
N VAL A 221 -3.65 18.13 -7.35
CA VAL A 221 -5.08 17.86 -7.54
C VAL A 221 -5.62 17.31 -6.23
N LYS A 222 -6.71 17.87 -5.74
CA LYS A 222 -7.38 17.42 -4.52
C LYS A 222 -7.96 16.01 -4.69
N THR A 223 -8.17 15.32 -3.60
CA THR A 223 -8.93 14.07 -3.60
C THR A 223 -10.38 14.36 -4.04
N ALA A 224 -10.86 13.57 -5.00
CA ALA A 224 -12.27 13.65 -5.41
C ALA A 224 -13.19 13.11 -4.30
N GLU A 225 -14.40 13.63 -4.22
CA GLU A 225 -15.46 13.00 -3.41
C GLU A 225 -15.78 11.63 -4.03
N PRO A 226 -15.68 10.53 -3.26
CA PRO A 226 -15.99 9.20 -3.77
C PRO A 226 -17.43 9.07 -4.22
N VAL A 227 -17.67 8.37 -5.33
CA VAL A 227 -19.00 8.17 -5.87
C VAL A 227 -19.44 6.72 -5.66
N ARG A 228 -20.46 6.53 -4.82
CA ARG A 228 -21.07 5.21 -4.57
C ARG A 228 -22.17 4.94 -5.57
N ARG A 229 -22.23 3.69 -6.07
CA ARG A 229 -23.34 3.14 -6.84
C ARG A 229 -23.79 1.83 -6.23
N THR A 230 -25.10 1.70 -6.10
CA THR A 230 -25.75 0.51 -5.57
C THR A 230 -26.65 -0.07 -6.65
N PHE A 231 -26.71 -1.39 -6.76
CA PHE A 231 -27.61 -2.14 -7.64
C PHE A 231 -28.00 -3.46 -7.00
N LEU A 232 -28.96 -4.14 -7.59
CA LEU A 232 -29.55 -5.36 -7.06
C LEU A 232 -29.23 -6.58 -7.93
N ILE A 233 -28.99 -7.72 -7.27
CA ILE A 233 -28.92 -9.03 -7.91
C ILE A 233 -30.27 -9.72 -7.65
N TYR A 234 -30.97 -10.02 -8.71
CA TYR A 234 -32.23 -10.80 -8.67
C TYR A 234 -31.94 -12.27 -8.92
N GLU A 235 -32.87 -13.13 -8.51
CA GLU A 235 -32.82 -14.58 -8.73
C GLU A 235 -32.86 -14.96 -10.21
#